data_572abba867e41a631cfeb8af45d7bb3c
#
_entry.id   572abba867e41a631cfeb8af45d7bb3c
#
_cell.length_a   1.000
_cell.length_b   1.000
_cell.length_c   1.000
_cell.angle_alpha   90.00
_cell.angle_beta   90.00
_cell.angle_gamma   90.00
#
_symmetry.space_group_name_H-M   'P 1'
#
loop_
_entity.id
_entity.type
_entity.pdbx_description
1 polymer ?
#
loop_
_entity_poly.entity_id
_entity_poly.type
_entity_poly.pdbx_seq_one_letter_code
_entity_poly.pdbx_strand_id
1 'polypeptide(L)'
;MLIFSNTSNPNDLIQFGFESEFVGRLPVRAVFEYLTENDLYDILKNPNNPIILGKKLDFAAYGIEIKFEDPVLQMLAQQAAAENTGARGLVSAVERTFIEFEKQLPSTQVKKFPATTDLIKDPKRSIQELTTPANEDKTADVFEKLAQEERRCIIEYLELNKKHLSAKYNLTLTQSRMNIVAQFYAKNVMDIENAVKHIKSNYDEIKKIELYFFKNHDINIVLEEDAIDFMMEQLIETPIHLDDIFKKVNMDFEYGLKLAREKTGHSRYFINRQTLLDPEAYISRLIQSELGAASIQKPD
;
A
#
# COMPACT_ATOMS: atom_id res chain seq x y z
N MET A 1 -33.00 20.99 29.84
CA MET A 1 -31.79 20.78 29.04
C MET A 1 -30.70 20.33 30.01
N LEU A 2 -30.49 19.00 30.15
CA LEU A 2 -29.47 18.46 31.01
C LEU A 2 -28.14 18.63 30.29
N ILE A 3 -27.27 19.46 30.83
CA ILE A 3 -25.87 19.60 30.35
C ILE A 3 -25.12 18.38 30.92
N PHE A 4 -24.97 17.35 30.11
CA PHE A 4 -24.05 16.26 30.43
C PHE A 4 -22.62 16.81 30.38
N SER A 5 -21.97 16.90 31.54
CA SER A 5 -20.55 17.18 31.62
C SER A 5 -19.80 15.98 30.98
N ASN A 6 -18.61 16.21 30.39
CA ASN A 6 -17.75 15.19 29.76
C ASN A 6 -17.36 14.00 30.65
N THR A 7 -17.97 13.87 31.82
CA THR A 7 -17.80 12.76 32.76
C THR A 7 -19.18 12.18 33.07
N SER A 8 -19.47 10.96 32.61
CA SER A 8 -20.71 10.27 32.99
C SER A 8 -20.65 9.88 34.48
N ASN A 9 -21.36 10.61 35.32
CA ASN A 9 -21.50 10.26 36.72
C ASN A 9 -22.53 9.10 36.84
N PRO A 10 -22.36 8.12 37.75
CA PRO A 10 -23.36 7.10 38.05
C PRO A 10 -24.76 7.70 38.29
N ASN A 11 -24.81 8.82 38.98
CA ASN A 11 -26.06 9.50 39.29
C ASN A 11 -26.82 10.00 38.06
N ASP A 12 -26.15 10.37 36.98
CA ASP A 12 -26.77 10.81 35.73
C ASP A 12 -27.58 9.67 35.08
N LEU A 13 -27.04 8.45 35.10
CA LEU A 13 -27.71 7.26 34.61
C LEU A 13 -28.91 6.87 35.48
N ILE A 14 -28.79 7.00 36.82
CA ILE A 14 -29.91 6.74 37.76
C ILE A 14 -31.01 7.77 37.53
N GLN A 15 -30.68 9.06 37.39
CA GLN A 15 -31.64 10.11 37.08
C GLN A 15 -32.35 9.91 35.72
N PHE A 16 -31.62 9.32 34.73
CA PHE A 16 -32.18 8.96 33.44
C PHE A 16 -33.18 7.79 33.52
N GLY A 17 -33.11 6.99 34.60
CA GLY A 17 -34.04 5.89 34.83
C GLY A 17 -33.42 4.50 34.92
N PHE A 18 -32.10 4.39 34.94
CA PHE A 18 -31.43 3.12 35.18
C PHE A 18 -31.44 2.76 36.67
N GLU A 19 -31.65 1.47 36.99
CA GLU A 19 -31.56 1.02 38.37
C GLU A 19 -30.16 1.17 38.93
N SER A 20 -30.05 1.59 40.20
CA SER A 20 -28.77 1.86 40.85
C SER A 20 -27.89 0.63 40.95
N GLU A 21 -28.51 -0.55 41.14
CA GLU A 21 -27.76 -1.85 41.17
C GLU A 21 -27.12 -2.16 39.82
N PHE A 22 -27.85 -1.92 38.71
CA PHE A 22 -27.31 -2.09 37.35
C PHE A 22 -26.16 -1.13 37.08
N VAL A 23 -26.31 0.14 37.42
CA VAL A 23 -25.27 1.17 37.25
C VAL A 23 -24.05 0.85 38.08
N GLY A 24 -24.20 0.29 39.29
CA GLY A 24 -23.09 -0.15 40.14
C GLY A 24 -22.28 -1.31 39.55
N ARG A 25 -22.85 -2.11 38.67
CA ARG A 25 -22.17 -3.21 37.97
C ARG A 25 -21.43 -2.77 36.70
N LEU A 26 -21.52 -1.50 36.29
CA LEU A 26 -20.80 -0.93 35.15
C LEU A 26 -19.49 -0.26 35.62
N PRO A 27 -18.36 -0.99 35.66
CA PRO A 27 -17.11 -0.47 36.21
C PRO A 27 -16.44 0.56 35.28
N VAL A 28 -16.74 0.53 33.99
CA VAL A 28 -16.22 1.45 32.98
C VAL A 28 -17.36 2.14 32.26
N ARG A 29 -17.30 3.45 32.21
CA ARG A 29 -18.25 4.32 31.50
C ARG A 29 -17.45 5.26 30.62
N ALA A 30 -17.91 5.42 29.37
CA ALA A 30 -17.30 6.33 28.41
C ALA A 30 -18.41 7.20 27.78
N VAL A 31 -18.12 8.47 27.64
CA VAL A 31 -18.97 9.41 26.91
C VAL A 31 -18.38 9.58 25.53
N PHE A 32 -19.20 9.35 24.52
CA PHE A 32 -18.84 9.58 23.12
C PHE A 32 -19.46 10.88 22.65
N GLU A 33 -18.65 11.76 22.11
CA GLU A 33 -19.12 12.97 21.45
C GLU A 33 -19.64 12.66 20.05
N TYR A 34 -20.51 13.52 19.54
CA TYR A 34 -20.94 13.41 18.14
C TYR A 34 -19.76 13.71 17.21
N LEU A 35 -19.64 12.91 16.15
CA LEU A 35 -18.67 13.16 15.11
C LEU A 35 -19.00 14.44 14.36
N THR A 36 -18.02 15.32 14.22
CA THR A 36 -18.13 16.54 13.42
C THR A 36 -17.97 16.21 11.93
N GLU A 37 -18.29 17.16 11.06
CA GLU A 37 -18.02 17.04 9.61
C GLU A 37 -16.53 16.76 9.33
N ASN A 38 -15.62 17.41 10.06
CA ASN A 38 -14.19 17.18 9.92
C ASN A 38 -13.79 15.76 10.35
N ASP A 39 -14.35 15.26 11.45
CA ASP A 39 -14.08 13.88 11.88
C ASP A 39 -14.54 12.86 10.82
N LEU A 40 -15.71 13.09 10.23
CA LEU A 40 -16.25 12.24 9.16
C LEU A 40 -15.41 12.32 7.89
N TYR A 41 -14.90 13.49 7.55
CA TYR A 41 -13.96 13.66 6.45
C TYR A 41 -12.63 12.94 6.71
N ASP A 42 -12.06 13.09 7.90
CA ASP A 42 -10.81 12.40 8.28
C ASP A 42 -10.96 10.88 8.25
N ILE A 43 -12.15 10.37 8.62
CA ILE A 43 -12.49 8.95 8.48
C ILE A 43 -12.46 8.53 7.00
N LEU A 44 -13.08 9.29 6.09
CA LEU A 44 -13.08 8.95 4.65
C LEU A 44 -11.69 9.07 4.02
N LYS A 45 -10.90 10.03 4.46
CA LYS A 45 -9.55 10.29 3.95
C LYS A 45 -8.54 9.24 4.40
N ASN A 46 -8.83 8.51 5.46
CA ASN A 46 -7.95 7.45 5.94
C ASN A 46 -7.84 6.34 4.88
N PRO A 47 -6.62 6.03 4.38
CA PRO A 47 -6.44 5.02 3.32
C PRO A 47 -6.80 3.59 3.75
N ASN A 48 -6.98 3.34 5.05
CA ASN A 48 -7.50 2.06 5.56
C ASN A 48 -9.02 2.06 5.74
N ASN A 49 -9.72 3.11 5.28
CA ASN A 49 -11.15 3.22 5.46
C ASN A 49 -11.90 2.14 4.64
N PRO A 50 -12.67 1.25 5.28
CA PRO A 50 -13.33 0.14 4.61
C PRO A 50 -14.44 0.60 3.64
N ILE A 51 -15.02 1.79 3.84
CA ILE A 51 -16.10 2.31 2.99
C ILE A 51 -15.54 2.69 1.61
N ILE A 52 -14.46 3.47 1.59
CA ILE A 52 -13.79 3.86 0.33
C ILE A 52 -13.14 2.66 -0.35
N LEU A 53 -12.48 1.78 0.43
CA LEU A 53 -11.90 0.55 -0.11
C LEU A 53 -12.98 -0.38 -0.67
N GLY A 54 -14.12 -0.53 0.02
CA GLY A 54 -15.27 -1.30 -0.46
C GLY A 54 -15.76 -0.76 -1.79
N LYS A 55 -15.93 0.57 -1.93
CA LYS A 55 -16.37 1.18 -3.18
C LYS A 55 -15.36 0.99 -4.31
N LYS A 56 -14.06 1.06 -4.03
CA LYS A 56 -13.02 0.71 -5.01
C LYS A 56 -13.11 -0.75 -5.46
N LEU A 57 -13.39 -1.68 -4.53
CA LEU A 57 -13.56 -3.11 -4.85
C LEU A 57 -14.79 -3.35 -5.71
N ASP A 58 -15.92 -2.65 -5.42
CA ASP A 58 -17.14 -2.77 -6.20
C ASP A 58 -16.90 -2.42 -7.67
N PHE A 59 -16.24 -1.28 -7.95
CA PHE A 59 -15.86 -0.90 -9.31
C PHE A 59 -14.79 -1.82 -9.92
N ALA A 60 -13.81 -2.24 -9.13
CA ALA A 60 -12.74 -3.14 -9.61
C ALA A 60 -13.29 -4.51 -10.04
N ALA A 61 -14.38 -5.00 -9.44
CA ALA A 61 -15.06 -6.23 -9.86
C ALA A 61 -15.56 -6.17 -11.32
N TYR A 62 -15.79 -4.96 -11.83
CA TYR A 62 -16.15 -4.72 -13.24
C TYR A 62 -14.96 -4.27 -14.10
N GLY A 63 -13.76 -4.31 -13.54
CA GLY A 63 -12.53 -3.86 -14.22
C GLY A 63 -12.45 -2.35 -14.39
N ILE A 64 -13.11 -1.59 -13.53
CA ILE A 64 -13.10 -0.13 -13.48
C ILE A 64 -12.28 0.32 -12.28
N GLU A 65 -11.25 1.13 -12.53
CA GLU A 65 -10.47 1.75 -11.45
C GLU A 65 -11.07 3.12 -11.12
N ILE A 66 -11.43 3.34 -9.85
CA ILE A 66 -11.96 4.62 -9.36
C ILE A 66 -10.94 5.34 -8.50
N LYS A 67 -10.81 6.66 -8.70
CA LYS A 67 -10.04 7.59 -7.86
C LYS A 67 -10.92 8.73 -7.40
N PHE A 68 -10.75 9.16 -6.15
CA PHE A 68 -11.58 10.16 -5.53
C PHE A 68 -10.84 11.50 -5.43
N GLU A 69 -11.50 12.56 -5.85
CA GLU A 69 -11.06 13.93 -5.59
C GLU A 69 -11.31 14.29 -4.11
N ASP A 70 -10.39 15.00 -3.48
CA ASP A 70 -10.52 15.38 -2.05
C ASP A 70 -11.82 16.16 -1.75
N PRO A 71 -12.28 17.14 -2.57
CA PRO A 71 -13.57 17.79 -2.40
C PRO A 71 -14.79 16.84 -2.42
N VAL A 72 -14.68 15.68 -3.11
CA VAL A 72 -15.75 14.67 -3.09
C VAL A 72 -15.85 14.04 -1.70
N LEU A 73 -14.73 13.73 -1.06
CA LEU A 73 -14.71 13.18 0.30
C LEU A 73 -15.31 14.19 1.29
N GLN A 74 -15.00 15.48 1.12
CA GLN A 74 -15.60 16.56 1.92
C GLN A 74 -17.12 16.64 1.73
N MET A 75 -17.59 16.58 0.48
CA MET A 75 -19.03 16.59 0.17
C MET A 75 -19.74 15.39 0.79
N LEU A 76 -19.15 14.19 0.73
CA LEU A 76 -19.71 12.99 1.35
C LEU A 76 -19.77 13.10 2.88
N ALA A 77 -18.73 13.65 3.50
CA ALA A 77 -18.70 13.92 4.94
C ALA A 77 -19.79 14.90 5.36
N GLN A 78 -19.99 15.98 4.60
CA GLN A 78 -21.03 16.97 4.82
C GLN A 78 -22.44 16.35 4.71
N GLN A 79 -22.68 15.51 3.70
CA GLN A 79 -23.95 14.79 3.54
C GLN A 79 -24.21 13.84 4.72
N ALA A 80 -23.18 13.12 5.17
CA ALA A 80 -23.29 12.20 6.30
C ALA A 80 -23.53 12.95 7.63
N ALA A 81 -22.88 14.11 7.82
CA ALA A 81 -23.09 14.96 9.00
C ALA A 81 -24.53 15.45 9.10
N ALA A 82 -25.15 15.82 7.97
CA ALA A 82 -26.54 16.27 7.91
C ALA A 82 -27.57 15.20 8.36
N GLU A 83 -27.21 13.91 8.25
CA GLU A 83 -28.06 12.80 8.71
C GLU A 83 -28.01 12.57 10.22
N ASN A 84 -27.05 13.14 10.94
CA ASN A 84 -26.86 12.97 12.39
C ASN A 84 -26.79 11.50 12.86
N THR A 85 -26.35 10.59 11.99
CA THR A 85 -26.23 9.15 12.27
C THR A 85 -24.77 8.70 12.53
N GLY A 86 -23.84 9.69 12.64
CA GLY A 86 -22.41 9.46 12.82
C GLY A 86 -21.79 8.74 11.62
N ALA A 87 -20.82 7.88 11.86
CA ALA A 87 -20.09 7.16 10.78
C ALA A 87 -20.99 6.26 9.91
N ARG A 88 -22.18 5.86 10.37
CA ARG A 88 -23.14 5.11 9.54
C ARG A 88 -23.67 5.94 8.38
N GLY A 89 -23.80 7.26 8.56
CA GLY A 89 -24.20 8.19 7.50
C GLY A 89 -23.23 8.19 6.32
N LEU A 90 -21.93 7.91 6.55
CA LEU A 90 -20.95 7.82 5.47
C LEU A 90 -21.26 6.72 4.48
N VAL A 91 -21.67 5.53 4.95
CA VAL A 91 -22.06 4.42 4.07
C VAL A 91 -23.22 4.84 3.19
N SER A 92 -24.29 5.41 3.80
CA SER A 92 -25.46 5.86 3.06
C SER A 92 -25.14 6.97 2.05
N ALA A 93 -24.29 7.93 2.42
CA ALA A 93 -23.88 9.02 1.55
C ALA A 93 -23.08 8.50 0.33
N VAL A 94 -22.13 7.58 0.56
CA VAL A 94 -21.32 6.97 -0.50
C VAL A 94 -22.21 6.14 -1.43
N GLU A 95 -23.06 5.27 -0.90
CA GLU A 95 -23.97 4.44 -1.70
C GLU A 95 -24.89 5.28 -2.59
N ARG A 96 -25.57 6.28 -2.03
CA ARG A 96 -26.45 7.16 -2.82
C ARG A 96 -25.74 7.92 -3.91
N THR A 97 -24.51 8.34 -3.64
CA THR A 97 -23.72 9.11 -4.59
C THR A 97 -23.27 8.28 -5.79
N PHE A 98 -22.88 7.02 -5.58
CA PHE A 98 -22.27 6.20 -6.61
C PHE A 98 -23.21 5.19 -7.30
N ILE A 99 -24.42 4.95 -6.77
CA ILE A 99 -25.34 3.93 -7.24
C ILE A 99 -25.67 4.03 -8.75
N GLU A 100 -25.80 5.24 -9.29
CA GLU A 100 -26.10 5.42 -10.73
C GLU A 100 -24.89 5.08 -11.60
N PHE A 101 -23.70 5.37 -11.14
CA PHE A 101 -22.45 4.98 -11.82
C PHE A 101 -22.25 3.47 -11.79
N GLU A 102 -22.53 2.81 -10.66
CA GLU A 102 -22.44 1.35 -10.51
C GLU A 102 -23.42 0.60 -11.40
N LYS A 103 -24.60 1.18 -11.65
CA LYS A 103 -25.59 0.58 -12.55
C LYS A 103 -25.23 0.70 -14.03
N GLN A 104 -24.57 1.78 -14.43
CA GLN A 104 -24.40 2.11 -15.85
C GLN A 104 -22.99 1.88 -16.38
N LEU A 105 -21.93 2.24 -15.61
CA LEU A 105 -20.55 2.12 -16.08
C LEU A 105 -20.11 0.68 -16.41
N PRO A 106 -20.54 -0.38 -15.71
CA PRO A 106 -20.17 -1.76 -16.04
C PRO A 106 -20.57 -2.18 -17.47
N SER A 107 -21.60 -1.55 -18.04
CA SER A 107 -22.06 -1.82 -19.41
C SER A 107 -21.32 -1.01 -20.47
N THR A 108 -20.30 -0.25 -20.08
CA THR A 108 -19.51 0.64 -20.95
C THR A 108 -18.08 0.15 -21.10
N GLN A 109 -17.29 0.85 -21.94
CA GLN A 109 -15.86 0.59 -22.11
C GLN A 109 -14.97 1.38 -21.12
N VAL A 110 -15.58 2.15 -20.22
CA VAL A 110 -14.86 2.96 -19.22
C VAL A 110 -14.06 2.06 -18.30
N LYS A 111 -12.75 2.30 -18.20
CA LYS A 111 -11.84 1.58 -17.31
C LYS A 111 -11.29 2.45 -16.18
N LYS A 112 -11.30 3.76 -16.36
CA LYS A 112 -10.80 4.75 -15.39
C LYS A 112 -11.91 5.72 -15.05
N PHE A 113 -12.27 5.80 -13.78
CA PHE A 113 -13.32 6.69 -13.30
C PHE A 113 -12.74 7.70 -12.29
N PRO A 114 -12.45 8.94 -12.71
CA PRO A 114 -12.09 10.02 -11.80
C PRO A 114 -13.36 10.57 -11.14
N ALA A 115 -13.62 10.21 -9.90
CA ALA A 115 -14.75 10.71 -9.14
C ALA A 115 -14.47 12.16 -8.68
N THR A 116 -14.82 13.13 -9.53
CA THR A 116 -14.73 14.56 -9.25
C THR A 116 -16.07 15.13 -8.84
N THR A 117 -16.07 16.27 -8.15
CA THR A 117 -17.31 16.97 -7.73
C THR A 117 -18.22 17.32 -8.90
N ASP A 118 -17.67 17.67 -10.06
CA ASP A 118 -18.44 18.02 -11.24
C ASP A 118 -19.15 16.80 -11.83
N LEU A 119 -18.45 15.65 -11.90
CA LEU A 119 -19.02 14.39 -12.39
C LEU A 119 -20.13 13.86 -11.46
N ILE A 120 -19.98 14.03 -10.15
CA ILE A 120 -20.92 13.48 -9.17
C ILE A 120 -22.21 14.29 -9.07
N LYS A 121 -22.19 15.61 -9.33
CA LYS A 121 -23.37 16.49 -9.25
C LYS A 121 -24.46 16.14 -10.28
N ASP A 122 -24.06 15.68 -11.47
CA ASP A 122 -24.99 15.25 -12.53
C ASP A 122 -24.57 13.91 -13.12
N PRO A 123 -24.92 12.78 -12.48
CA PRO A 123 -24.50 11.45 -12.90
C PRO A 123 -24.91 11.11 -14.34
N LYS A 124 -26.10 11.53 -14.80
CA LYS A 124 -26.58 11.19 -16.15
C LYS A 124 -25.73 11.84 -17.25
N ARG A 125 -25.45 13.13 -17.09
CA ARG A 125 -24.58 13.87 -18.00
C ARG A 125 -23.16 13.32 -17.97
N SER A 126 -22.66 13.07 -16.77
CA SER A 126 -21.29 12.62 -16.55
C SER A 126 -21.01 11.24 -17.14
N ILE A 127 -21.96 10.32 -17.07
CA ILE A 127 -21.83 9.02 -17.72
C ILE A 127 -21.75 9.18 -19.25
N GLN A 128 -22.52 10.10 -19.83
CA GLN A 128 -22.39 10.41 -21.26
C GLN A 128 -21.03 11.00 -21.61
N GLU A 129 -20.52 11.92 -20.78
CA GLU A 129 -19.18 12.52 -20.95
C GLU A 129 -18.06 11.47 -20.84
N LEU A 130 -18.13 10.58 -19.86
CA LEU A 130 -17.16 9.49 -19.63
C LEU A 130 -17.15 8.44 -20.74
N THR A 131 -18.31 8.22 -21.38
CA THR A 131 -18.45 7.25 -22.48
C THR A 131 -18.14 7.84 -23.86
N THR A 132 -17.94 9.15 -23.95
CA THR A 132 -17.65 9.84 -25.21
C THR A 132 -16.15 9.72 -25.53
N PRO A 133 -15.74 9.10 -26.67
CA PRO A 133 -14.32 8.91 -26.98
C PRO A 133 -13.50 10.19 -27.06
N ALA A 134 -14.11 11.32 -27.43
CA ALA A 134 -13.43 12.61 -27.50
C ALA A 134 -12.96 13.15 -26.12
N ASN A 135 -13.47 12.60 -25.03
CA ASN A 135 -13.12 13.01 -23.67
C ASN A 135 -12.14 12.04 -22.98
N GLU A 136 -11.75 10.95 -23.63
CA GLU A 136 -10.92 9.89 -23.04
C GLU A 136 -9.58 10.44 -22.54
N ASP A 137 -8.89 11.26 -23.35
CA ASP A 137 -7.61 11.86 -22.95
C ASP A 137 -7.75 12.79 -21.73
N LYS A 138 -8.79 13.63 -21.72
CA LYS A 138 -9.06 14.52 -20.60
C LYS A 138 -9.37 13.76 -19.32
N THR A 139 -10.17 12.70 -19.44
CA THR A 139 -10.53 11.83 -18.33
C THR A 139 -9.29 11.11 -17.78
N ALA A 140 -8.40 10.64 -18.67
CA ALA A 140 -7.14 10.01 -18.30
C ALA A 140 -6.21 10.98 -17.57
N ASP A 141 -6.08 12.22 -18.03
CA ASP A 141 -5.25 13.25 -17.37
C ASP A 141 -5.75 13.57 -15.97
N VAL A 142 -7.06 13.73 -15.78
CA VAL A 142 -7.66 13.98 -14.46
C VAL A 142 -7.44 12.77 -13.55
N PHE A 143 -7.69 11.57 -14.08
CA PHE A 143 -7.49 10.32 -13.34
C PHE A 143 -6.04 10.19 -12.84
N GLU A 144 -5.07 10.47 -13.69
CA GLU A 144 -3.65 10.37 -13.33
C GLU A 144 -3.25 11.36 -12.25
N LYS A 145 -3.78 12.58 -12.28
CA LYS A 145 -3.59 13.56 -11.19
C LYS A 145 -4.12 13.05 -9.87
N LEU A 146 -5.34 12.50 -9.86
CA LEU A 146 -5.94 11.93 -8.65
C LEU A 146 -5.15 10.71 -8.15
N ALA A 147 -4.62 9.88 -9.05
CA ALA A 147 -3.76 8.76 -8.68
C ALA A 147 -2.45 9.22 -8.02
N GLN A 148 -1.85 10.31 -8.50
CA GLN A 148 -0.66 10.90 -7.89
C GLN A 148 -0.96 11.51 -6.51
N GLU A 149 -2.10 12.18 -6.36
CA GLU A 149 -2.54 12.72 -5.07
C GLU A 149 -2.80 11.60 -4.06
N GLU A 150 -3.49 10.54 -4.46
CA GLU A 150 -3.69 9.36 -3.63
C GLU A 150 -2.36 8.74 -3.20
N ARG A 151 -1.43 8.55 -4.14
CA ARG A 151 -0.10 8.02 -3.84
C ARG A 151 0.63 8.88 -2.81
N ARG A 152 0.54 10.20 -2.92
CA ARG A 152 1.15 11.13 -1.95
C ARG A 152 0.53 10.94 -0.56
N CYS A 153 -0.80 10.88 -0.46
CA CYS A 153 -1.49 10.65 0.81
C CYS A 153 -1.08 9.31 1.46
N ILE A 154 -0.89 8.26 0.65
CA ILE A 154 -0.43 6.96 1.15
C ILE A 154 1.00 7.05 1.71
N ILE A 155 1.90 7.73 1.01
CA ILE A 155 3.29 7.92 1.47
C ILE A 155 3.31 8.75 2.76
N GLU A 156 2.53 9.82 2.85
CA GLU A 156 2.39 10.62 4.07
C GLU A 156 1.86 9.78 5.25
N TYR A 157 0.85 8.94 5.01
CA TYR A 157 0.34 8.02 6.02
C TYR A 157 1.41 7.01 6.49
N LEU A 158 2.17 6.45 5.56
CA LEU A 158 3.28 5.51 5.86
C LEU A 158 4.38 6.19 6.68
N GLU A 159 4.76 7.43 6.35
CA GLU A 159 5.75 8.20 7.12
C GLU A 159 5.28 8.48 8.53
N LEU A 160 4.03 8.93 8.72
CA LEU A 160 3.45 9.19 10.03
C LEU A 160 3.41 7.93 10.91
N ASN A 161 3.13 6.78 10.30
CA ASN A 161 2.99 5.50 11.00
C ASN A 161 4.24 4.61 10.92
N LYS A 162 5.34 5.11 10.35
CA LYS A 162 6.56 4.36 10.04
C LYS A 162 7.10 3.53 11.21
N LYS A 163 7.23 4.15 12.39
CA LYS A 163 7.76 3.46 13.57
C LYS A 163 6.86 2.30 14.00
N HIS A 164 5.55 2.53 14.01
CA HIS A 164 4.57 1.52 14.40
C HIS A 164 4.55 0.35 13.42
N LEU A 165 4.43 0.63 12.12
CA LEU A 165 4.38 -0.37 11.06
C LEU A 165 5.69 -1.16 10.97
N SER A 166 6.84 -0.48 11.07
CA SER A 166 8.15 -1.15 11.06
C SER A 166 8.31 -2.12 12.23
N ALA A 167 7.89 -1.73 13.43
CA ALA A 167 7.94 -2.60 14.60
C ALA A 167 6.95 -3.77 14.50
N LYS A 168 5.70 -3.49 14.07
CA LYS A 168 4.63 -4.50 13.94
C LYS A 168 4.98 -5.61 12.96
N TYR A 169 5.57 -5.24 11.81
CA TYR A 169 5.87 -6.18 10.73
C TYR A 169 7.34 -6.60 10.65
N ASN A 170 8.18 -6.10 11.57
CA ASN A 170 9.64 -6.33 11.53
C ASN A 170 10.23 -6.07 10.13
N LEU A 171 9.89 -4.92 9.56
CA LEU A 171 10.32 -4.46 8.24
C LEU A 171 10.72 -3.00 8.31
N THR A 172 11.97 -2.67 8.01
CA THR A 172 12.40 -1.28 7.92
C THR A 172 11.75 -0.62 6.71
N LEU A 173 10.88 0.36 6.94
CA LEU A 173 10.25 1.15 5.90
C LEU A 173 11.18 2.29 5.48
N THR A 174 12.05 2.03 4.51
CA THR A 174 12.84 3.06 3.83
C THR A 174 11.96 3.84 2.86
N GLN A 175 12.45 4.97 2.32
CA GLN A 175 11.72 5.72 1.30
C GLN A 175 11.40 4.86 0.07
N SER A 176 12.36 4.03 -0.38
CA SER A 176 12.16 3.06 -1.46
C SER A 176 11.00 2.10 -1.15
N ARG A 177 11.01 1.48 0.03
CA ARG A 177 9.95 0.54 0.44
C ARG A 177 8.58 1.18 0.61
N MET A 178 8.51 2.41 1.09
CA MET A 178 7.24 3.15 1.14
C MET A 178 6.69 3.40 -0.26
N ASN A 179 7.54 3.70 -1.23
CA ASN A 179 7.15 3.82 -2.63
C ASN A 179 6.64 2.47 -3.19
N ILE A 180 7.31 1.36 -2.87
CA ILE A 180 6.91 0.01 -3.26
C ILE A 180 5.55 -0.35 -2.66
N VAL A 181 5.34 -0.07 -1.36
CA VAL A 181 4.05 -0.29 -0.68
C VAL A 181 2.95 0.54 -1.32
N ALA A 182 3.20 1.83 -1.60
CA ALA A 182 2.23 2.71 -2.24
C ALA A 182 1.86 2.24 -3.66
N GLN A 183 2.84 1.76 -4.42
CA GLN A 183 2.62 1.20 -5.75
C GLN A 183 1.82 -0.11 -5.70
N PHE A 184 2.14 -0.99 -4.75
CA PHE A 184 1.41 -2.23 -4.53
C PHE A 184 -0.03 -1.99 -4.09
N TYR A 185 -0.26 -1.04 -3.17
CA TYR A 185 -1.59 -0.59 -2.76
C TYR A 185 -2.40 -0.07 -3.96
N ALA A 186 -1.80 0.77 -4.80
CA ALA A 186 -2.49 1.35 -5.95
C ALA A 186 -2.94 0.28 -6.96
N LYS A 187 -2.14 -0.78 -7.14
CA LYS A 187 -2.43 -1.88 -8.08
C LYS A 187 -3.44 -2.88 -7.52
N ASN A 188 -3.44 -3.08 -6.20
CA ASN A 188 -4.26 -4.08 -5.52
C ASN A 188 -5.14 -3.40 -4.49
N VAL A 189 -6.42 -3.25 -4.74
CA VAL A 189 -7.34 -2.57 -3.81
C VAL A 189 -7.37 -3.30 -2.47
N MET A 190 -6.64 -2.78 -1.48
CA MET A 190 -6.52 -3.35 -0.12
C MET A 190 -6.13 -2.27 0.89
N ASP A 191 -6.21 -2.56 2.18
CA ASP A 191 -5.69 -1.66 3.20
C ASP A 191 -4.15 -1.64 3.26
N ILE A 192 -3.58 -0.57 3.80
CA ILE A 192 -2.13 -0.37 3.86
C ILE A 192 -1.44 -1.44 4.73
N GLU A 193 -2.08 -1.89 5.80
CA GLU A 193 -1.49 -2.90 6.67
C GLU A 193 -1.31 -4.23 5.92
N ASN A 194 -2.30 -4.64 5.13
CA ASN A 194 -2.18 -5.81 4.27
C ASN A 194 -1.14 -5.61 3.16
N ALA A 195 -1.04 -4.42 2.59
CA ALA A 195 0.01 -4.09 1.62
C ALA A 195 1.41 -4.23 2.25
N VAL A 196 1.64 -3.66 3.43
CA VAL A 196 2.92 -3.80 4.17
C VAL A 196 3.23 -5.27 4.49
N LYS A 197 2.21 -6.03 4.94
CA LYS A 197 2.36 -7.46 5.22
C LYS A 197 2.76 -8.27 3.98
N HIS A 198 2.19 -7.94 2.83
CA HIS A 198 2.53 -8.58 1.56
C HIS A 198 3.97 -8.28 1.13
N ILE A 199 4.38 -7.01 1.23
CA ILE A 199 5.76 -6.60 0.94
C ILE A 199 6.75 -7.27 1.91
N LYS A 200 6.38 -7.41 3.20
CA LYS A 200 7.18 -8.17 4.16
C LYS A 200 7.32 -9.64 3.77
N SER A 201 6.23 -10.27 3.33
CA SER A 201 6.27 -11.65 2.86
C SER A 201 7.21 -11.82 1.66
N ASN A 202 7.14 -10.92 0.68
CA ASN A 202 8.03 -10.92 -0.48
C ASN A 202 9.49 -10.71 -0.07
N TYR A 203 9.74 -9.78 0.87
CA TYR A 203 11.07 -9.55 1.44
C TYR A 203 11.65 -10.83 2.06
N ASP A 204 10.86 -11.54 2.86
CA ASP A 204 11.30 -12.77 3.53
C ASP A 204 11.57 -13.90 2.53
N GLU A 205 10.73 -14.02 1.49
CA GLU A 205 10.94 -15.01 0.44
C GLU A 205 12.21 -14.71 -0.35
N ILE A 206 12.45 -13.45 -0.73
CA ILE A 206 13.68 -13.04 -1.42
C ILE A 206 14.92 -13.35 -0.55
N LYS A 207 14.84 -13.09 0.75
CA LYS A 207 15.93 -13.42 1.69
C LYS A 207 16.25 -14.92 1.75
N LYS A 208 15.33 -15.82 1.39
CA LYS A 208 15.60 -17.26 1.32
C LYS A 208 16.61 -17.63 0.22
N ILE A 209 16.82 -16.77 -0.77
CA ILE A 209 17.85 -16.95 -1.79
C ILE A 209 19.24 -17.05 -1.13
N GLU A 210 19.53 -16.22 -0.13
CA GLU A 210 20.80 -16.27 0.62
C GLU A 210 20.99 -17.64 1.27
N LEU A 211 19.94 -18.16 1.90
CA LEU A 211 19.97 -19.48 2.54
C LEU A 211 20.12 -20.63 1.55
N TYR A 212 19.52 -20.50 0.35
CA TYR A 212 19.65 -21.47 -0.73
C TYR A 212 21.10 -21.58 -1.20
N PHE A 213 21.77 -20.46 -1.48
CA PHE A 213 23.17 -20.45 -1.91
C PHE A 213 24.09 -21.02 -0.83
N PHE A 214 23.85 -20.70 0.43
CA PHE A 214 24.63 -21.25 1.55
C PHE A 214 24.48 -22.77 1.66
N LYS A 215 23.23 -23.28 1.64
CA LYS A 215 22.98 -24.72 1.81
C LYS A 215 23.44 -25.59 0.65
N ASN A 216 23.26 -25.11 -0.58
CA ASN A 216 23.52 -25.94 -1.77
C ASN A 216 24.94 -25.76 -2.35
N HIS A 217 25.55 -24.61 -2.08
CA HIS A 217 26.84 -24.28 -2.70
C HIS A 217 27.91 -23.87 -1.69
N ASP A 218 27.57 -23.79 -0.39
CA ASP A 218 28.45 -23.29 0.67
C ASP A 218 29.00 -21.88 0.34
N ILE A 219 28.16 -21.06 -0.32
CA ILE A 219 28.45 -19.69 -0.74
C ILE A 219 27.52 -18.77 0.07
N ASN A 220 28.11 -17.85 0.82
CA ASN A 220 27.35 -16.86 1.58
C ASN A 220 27.14 -15.61 0.74
N ILE A 221 26.01 -15.52 0.04
CA ILE A 221 25.61 -14.27 -0.59
C ILE A 221 24.87 -13.39 0.42
N VAL A 222 25.06 -12.09 0.31
CA VAL A 222 24.35 -11.08 1.09
C VAL A 222 23.66 -10.16 0.11
N LEU A 223 22.33 -10.26 0.04
CA LEU A 223 21.51 -9.33 -0.74
C LEU A 223 21.42 -7.99 0.01
N GLU A 224 21.93 -6.94 -0.60
CA GLU A 224 21.80 -5.59 -0.06
C GLU A 224 20.35 -5.10 -0.19
N GLU A 225 19.98 -4.12 0.60
CA GLU A 225 18.58 -3.64 0.69
C GLU A 225 18.07 -3.10 -0.64
N ASP A 226 18.92 -2.47 -1.43
CA ASP A 226 18.59 -1.95 -2.78
C ASP A 226 18.38 -3.07 -3.81
N ALA A 227 19.09 -4.21 -3.67
CA ALA A 227 18.86 -5.39 -4.49
C ALA A 227 17.49 -6.02 -4.17
N ILE A 228 17.16 -6.14 -2.89
CA ILE A 228 15.87 -6.68 -2.46
C ILE A 228 14.74 -5.77 -2.91
N ASP A 229 14.88 -4.46 -2.72
CA ASP A 229 13.90 -3.47 -3.16
C ASP A 229 13.68 -3.56 -4.68
N PHE A 230 14.75 -3.68 -5.47
CA PHE A 230 14.66 -3.86 -6.91
C PHE A 230 13.91 -5.14 -7.31
N MET A 231 14.18 -6.26 -6.65
CA MET A 231 13.46 -7.52 -6.91
C MET A 231 11.96 -7.37 -6.56
N MET A 232 11.63 -6.68 -5.47
CA MET A 232 10.24 -6.39 -5.11
C MET A 232 9.54 -5.48 -6.12
N GLU A 233 10.23 -4.46 -6.65
CA GLU A 233 9.73 -3.62 -7.75
C GLU A 233 9.36 -4.47 -8.96
N GLN A 234 10.24 -5.40 -9.37
CA GLN A 234 9.98 -6.30 -10.50
C GLN A 234 8.74 -7.19 -10.29
N LEU A 235 8.54 -7.71 -9.08
CA LEU A 235 7.34 -8.50 -8.75
C LEU A 235 6.02 -7.71 -8.86
N ILE A 236 6.09 -6.39 -8.66
CA ILE A 236 4.91 -5.53 -8.75
C ILE A 236 4.68 -5.05 -10.17
N GLU A 237 5.74 -4.67 -10.88
CA GLU A 237 5.64 -4.04 -12.20
C GLU A 237 5.40 -5.04 -13.34
N THR A 238 5.94 -6.23 -13.19
CA THR A 238 5.92 -7.25 -14.24
C THR A 238 5.11 -8.48 -13.80
N PRO A 239 4.63 -9.33 -14.73
CA PRO A 239 3.96 -10.58 -14.39
C PRO A 239 4.95 -11.71 -14.01
N ILE A 240 6.10 -11.35 -13.42
CA ILE A 240 7.12 -12.31 -12.97
C ILE A 240 6.73 -12.85 -11.59
N HIS A 241 6.94 -14.12 -11.36
CA HIS A 241 6.75 -14.77 -10.07
C HIS A 241 8.08 -14.88 -9.29
N LEU A 242 7.99 -15.07 -7.99
CA LEU A 242 9.16 -15.27 -7.11
C LEU A 242 10.08 -16.39 -7.60
N ASP A 243 9.51 -17.48 -8.09
CA ASP A 243 10.27 -18.62 -8.64
C ASP A 243 11.12 -18.22 -9.85
N ASP A 244 10.67 -17.26 -10.66
CA ASP A 244 11.42 -16.79 -11.82
C ASP A 244 12.59 -15.91 -11.38
N ILE A 245 12.41 -15.09 -10.33
CA ILE A 245 13.51 -14.35 -9.71
C ILE A 245 14.54 -15.31 -9.14
N PHE A 246 14.10 -16.34 -8.43
CA PHE A 246 14.96 -17.38 -7.89
C PHE A 246 15.81 -18.06 -8.98
N LYS A 247 15.15 -18.50 -10.05
CA LYS A 247 15.82 -19.13 -11.20
C LYS A 247 16.83 -18.19 -11.85
N LYS A 248 16.43 -16.92 -12.05
CA LYS A 248 17.29 -15.92 -12.67
C LYS A 248 18.55 -15.67 -11.84
N VAL A 249 18.41 -15.41 -10.54
CA VAL A 249 19.56 -15.19 -9.64
C VAL A 249 20.47 -16.42 -9.62
N ASN A 250 19.89 -17.61 -9.63
CA ASN A 250 20.68 -18.85 -9.70
C ASN A 250 21.47 -18.94 -10.99
N MET A 251 20.82 -18.76 -12.15
CA MET A 251 21.48 -18.82 -13.45
C MET A 251 22.59 -17.78 -13.59
N ASP A 252 22.34 -16.58 -13.10
CA ASP A 252 23.26 -15.45 -13.25
C ASP A 252 24.49 -15.57 -12.33
N PHE A 253 24.35 -16.16 -11.13
CA PHE A 253 25.40 -16.11 -10.12
C PHE A 253 26.02 -17.47 -9.75
N GLU A 254 25.30 -18.59 -9.86
CA GLU A 254 25.77 -19.88 -9.33
C GLU A 254 27.15 -20.28 -9.87
N TYR A 255 27.30 -20.34 -11.19
CA TYR A 255 28.56 -20.79 -11.81
C TYR A 255 29.68 -19.79 -11.55
N GLY A 256 29.43 -18.50 -11.72
CA GLY A 256 30.44 -17.46 -11.57
C GLY A 256 30.96 -17.34 -10.13
N LEU A 257 30.07 -17.42 -9.13
CA LEU A 257 30.47 -17.36 -7.72
C LEU A 257 31.22 -18.66 -7.29
N LYS A 258 30.84 -19.82 -7.80
CA LYS A 258 31.63 -21.07 -7.57
C LYS A 258 33.05 -20.93 -8.09
N LEU A 259 33.19 -20.44 -9.32
CA LEU A 259 34.50 -20.21 -9.94
C LEU A 259 35.32 -19.14 -9.17
N ALA A 260 34.67 -18.04 -8.75
CA ALA A 260 35.31 -17.02 -7.95
C ALA A 260 35.81 -17.60 -6.61
N ARG A 261 34.98 -18.40 -5.91
CA ARG A 261 35.34 -19.07 -4.66
C ARG A 261 36.55 -20.00 -4.84
N GLU A 262 36.56 -20.84 -5.87
CA GLU A 262 37.66 -21.75 -6.14
C GLU A 262 39.00 -21.02 -6.38
N LYS A 263 38.95 -19.86 -7.04
CA LYS A 263 40.13 -19.06 -7.36
C LYS A 263 40.61 -18.17 -6.22
N THR A 264 39.70 -17.64 -5.41
CA THR A 264 40.00 -16.60 -4.42
C THR A 264 39.95 -17.10 -2.97
N GLY A 265 39.31 -18.26 -2.73
CA GLY A 265 39.04 -18.77 -1.39
C GLY A 265 37.96 -17.99 -0.62
N HIS A 266 37.45 -16.92 -1.20
CA HIS A 266 36.36 -16.14 -0.58
C HIS A 266 35.02 -16.87 -0.71
N SER A 267 34.22 -16.86 0.33
CA SER A 267 32.90 -17.50 0.36
C SER A 267 31.76 -16.53 0.60
N ARG A 268 32.03 -15.21 0.77
CA ARG A 268 31.03 -14.18 1.06
C ARG A 268 31.03 -13.11 -0.01
N TYR A 269 29.85 -12.87 -0.61
CA TYR A 269 29.66 -11.94 -1.72
C TYR A 269 28.45 -11.03 -1.46
N PHE A 270 28.61 -9.75 -1.75
CA PHE A 270 27.55 -8.74 -1.59
C PHE A 270 26.93 -8.46 -2.96
N ILE A 271 25.62 -8.57 -3.03
CA ILE A 271 24.84 -8.37 -4.26
C ILE A 271 23.93 -7.17 -4.05
N ASN A 272 24.24 -6.07 -4.73
CA ASN A 272 23.44 -4.86 -4.79
C ASN A 272 22.65 -4.78 -6.10
N ARG A 273 21.82 -3.72 -6.26
CA ARG A 273 21.04 -3.48 -7.47
C ARG A 273 21.88 -3.50 -8.75
N GLN A 274 23.03 -2.85 -8.74
CA GLN A 274 23.89 -2.79 -9.91
C GLN A 274 24.45 -4.17 -10.28
N THR A 275 24.77 -4.98 -9.30
CA THR A 275 25.22 -6.37 -9.49
C THR A 275 24.13 -7.23 -10.13
N LEU A 276 22.85 -7.02 -9.77
CA LEU A 276 21.72 -7.71 -10.40
C LEU A 276 21.49 -7.30 -11.84
N LEU A 277 21.81 -6.05 -12.19
CA LEU A 277 21.66 -5.53 -13.56
C LEU A 277 22.78 -6.01 -14.49
N ASP A 278 23.99 -6.23 -13.96
CA ASP A 278 25.16 -6.67 -14.72
C ASP A 278 25.99 -7.72 -13.94
N PRO A 279 25.47 -8.96 -13.85
CA PRO A 279 26.14 -10.06 -13.13
C PRO A 279 27.51 -10.42 -13.70
N GLU A 280 27.63 -10.40 -15.02
CA GLU A 280 28.90 -10.79 -15.71
C GLU A 280 30.03 -9.81 -15.39
N ALA A 281 29.78 -8.50 -15.43
CA ALA A 281 30.76 -7.51 -15.05
C ALA A 281 31.16 -7.61 -13.58
N TYR A 282 30.24 -7.95 -12.70
CA TYR A 282 30.52 -8.17 -11.28
C TYR A 282 31.46 -9.37 -11.08
N ILE A 283 31.10 -10.52 -11.65
CA ILE A 283 31.91 -11.76 -11.56
C ILE A 283 33.29 -11.55 -12.17
N SER A 284 33.38 -10.90 -13.34
CA SER A 284 34.64 -10.58 -13.99
C SER A 284 35.56 -9.73 -13.13
N ARG A 285 35.00 -8.70 -12.47
CA ARG A 285 35.75 -7.85 -11.53
C ARG A 285 36.23 -8.62 -10.31
N LEU A 286 35.41 -9.51 -9.72
CA LEU A 286 35.81 -10.37 -8.61
C LEU A 286 37.02 -11.22 -8.98
N ILE A 287 37.02 -11.84 -10.16
CA ILE A 287 38.10 -12.69 -10.61
C ILE A 287 39.37 -11.86 -10.94
N GLN A 288 39.23 -10.69 -11.54
CA GLN A 288 40.38 -9.84 -11.94
C GLN A 288 41.05 -9.16 -10.72
N SER A 289 40.28 -8.67 -9.75
CA SER A 289 40.83 -8.00 -8.57
C SER A 289 41.77 -8.92 -7.77
N GLU A 290 41.45 -10.20 -7.75
CA GLU A 290 42.24 -11.19 -7.01
C GLU A 290 43.45 -11.72 -7.80
N LEU A 291 43.36 -11.81 -9.13
CA LEU A 291 44.49 -12.13 -9.99
C LEU A 291 45.57 -11.03 -9.94
N GLY A 292 45.12 -9.75 -9.80
CA GLY A 292 46.02 -8.62 -9.57
C GLY A 292 46.70 -8.65 -8.20
N ALA A 293 45.98 -9.06 -7.16
CA ALA A 293 46.55 -9.19 -5.80
C ALA A 293 47.53 -10.34 -5.65
N ALA A 294 47.29 -11.48 -6.34
CA ALA A 294 48.18 -12.64 -6.34
C ALA A 294 49.47 -12.39 -7.08
N SER A 295 49.53 -11.45 -8.04
CA SER A 295 50.76 -11.08 -8.75
C SER A 295 51.67 -10.15 -7.95
N ILE A 296 51.21 -9.54 -6.84
CA ILE A 296 51.99 -8.66 -5.99
C ILE A 296 52.64 -9.38 -4.79
N GLN A 297 52.23 -10.63 -4.53
CA GLN A 297 52.76 -11.47 -3.44
C GLN A 297 53.74 -12.59 -3.90
N LYS A 298 54.59 -12.32 -4.88
CA LYS A 298 55.83 -13.16 -5.04
C LYS A 298 56.97 -12.41 -4.35
N PRO A 299 57.45 -12.86 -3.16
CA PRO A 299 58.76 -12.46 -2.70
C PRO A 299 59.81 -13.23 -3.48
N ASP A 300 60.83 -12.50 -3.85
CA ASP A 300 62.13 -13.06 -4.34
C ASP A 300 62.76 -14.00 -3.30
#